data_506b3f1ee91e3dad6f34880bcdd20002
#
_entry.id   506b3f1ee91e3dad6f34880bcdd20002
#
_cell.length_a   1.000
_cell.length_b   1.000
_cell.length_c   1.000
_cell.angle_alpha   90.00
_cell.angle_beta   90.00
_cell.angle_gamma   90.00
#
_symmetry.space_group_name_H-M   'P 1'
#
loop_
_entity.id
_entity.type
_entity.pdbx_description
1 polymer ?
#
loop_
_entity_poly.entity_id
_entity_poly.type
_entity_poly.pdbx_seq_one_letter_code
_entity_poly.pdbx_strand_id
1 'polypeptide(L)'
;MEINKLTTDYPKLREVEVFPVKAGEHELICLRDPYKITEELVVIPQSAYFIVRLFDGKHSIRDIQAEWMRQFGELIYSDQIVEIVAHLNSHFLLDNENFKEQQNKLKEEFFNSPLRKPILVGQVYESDPEKLRQQIESYYFLSGGPGYGPRPQAFVNNLKGLIVPHIDYQRGGTCYAWGYKELAEDSNHEVFILLGTSHVATEKYFVLTRKDFDTPFGVIPSDQEIISQLENKLGRDFFVDEFVHRNEHSLELQVIYLEYLFEKAFQVRIVPI
;
A
#
# COMPACT_ATOMS: atom_id res chain seq x y z
N MET A 1 -21.70 20.47 -5.70
CA MET A 1 -22.06 19.05 -5.94
C MET A 1 -23.17 18.72 -4.96
N GLU A 2 -24.41 18.50 -5.41
CA GLU A 2 -25.50 18.16 -4.53
C GLU A 2 -25.25 16.75 -3.97
N ILE A 3 -25.06 16.66 -2.66
CA ILE A 3 -24.96 15.37 -1.96
C ILE A 3 -26.31 14.67 -2.10
N ASN A 4 -26.30 13.47 -2.65
CA ASN A 4 -27.53 12.68 -2.85
C ASN A 4 -28.22 12.52 -1.48
N LYS A 5 -29.46 13.00 -1.38
CA LYS A 5 -30.23 13.10 -0.12
C LYS A 5 -30.34 11.78 0.65
N LEU A 6 -30.36 10.65 -0.06
CA LEU A 6 -30.40 9.29 0.53
C LEU A 6 -29.12 8.93 1.29
N THR A 7 -27.95 9.33 0.79
CA THR A 7 -26.66 9.06 1.44
C THR A 7 -26.46 9.88 2.72
N THR A 8 -27.13 11.04 2.80
CA THR A 8 -27.07 11.91 3.98
C THR A 8 -28.00 11.40 5.08
N ASP A 9 -29.15 10.82 4.74
CA ASP A 9 -30.16 10.41 5.71
C ASP A 9 -29.80 9.12 6.46
N TYR A 10 -29.07 8.18 5.81
CA TYR A 10 -28.62 6.89 6.36
C TYR A 10 -27.15 6.66 6.01
N PRO A 11 -26.22 7.37 6.65
CA PRO A 11 -24.80 7.26 6.30
C PRO A 11 -24.27 5.86 6.61
N LYS A 12 -23.39 5.36 5.71
CA LYS A 12 -22.71 4.09 5.89
C LYS A 12 -21.22 4.27 5.73
N LEU A 13 -20.50 4.04 6.82
CA LEU A 13 -19.04 3.99 6.80
C LEU A 13 -18.61 2.71 6.05
N ARG A 14 -17.62 2.82 5.16
CA ARG A 14 -17.01 1.63 4.57
C ARG A 14 -15.98 1.02 5.53
N GLU A 15 -15.39 -0.08 5.16
CA GLU A 15 -14.31 -0.68 5.93
C GLU A 15 -13.11 0.27 5.98
N VAL A 16 -12.73 0.68 7.20
CA VAL A 16 -11.59 1.54 7.50
C VAL A 16 -10.86 1.04 8.73
N GLU A 17 -9.58 1.28 8.81
CA GLU A 17 -8.81 1.06 10.02
C GLU A 17 -9.02 2.22 10.99
N VAL A 18 -9.26 1.87 12.24
CA VAL A 18 -9.54 2.83 13.31
C VAL A 18 -8.55 2.62 14.45
N PHE A 19 -7.80 3.66 14.80
CA PHE A 19 -6.85 3.59 15.90
C PHE A 19 -6.70 4.93 16.62
N PRO A 20 -6.40 4.91 17.93
CA PRO A 20 -6.18 6.13 18.70
C PRO A 20 -4.85 6.78 18.33
N VAL A 21 -4.85 8.11 18.30
CA VAL A 21 -3.66 8.95 18.12
C VAL A 21 -3.62 10.05 19.17
N LYS A 22 -2.44 10.49 19.56
CA LYS A 22 -2.27 11.60 20.50
C LYS A 22 -1.79 12.84 19.76
N ALA A 23 -2.49 13.96 19.95
CA ALA A 23 -2.08 15.27 19.49
C ALA A 23 -1.96 16.19 20.73
N GLY A 24 -0.76 16.27 21.29
CA GLY A 24 -0.53 16.92 22.59
C GLY A 24 -1.24 16.18 23.73
N GLU A 25 -2.11 16.84 24.47
CA GLU A 25 -2.92 16.26 25.56
C GLU A 25 -4.24 15.64 25.06
N HIS A 26 -4.58 15.79 23.78
CA HIS A 26 -5.84 15.29 23.22
C HIS A 26 -5.68 13.88 22.66
N GLU A 27 -6.58 13.00 23.07
CA GLU A 27 -6.77 11.69 22.44
C GLU A 27 -7.77 11.85 21.29
N LEU A 28 -7.32 11.53 20.09
CA LEU A 28 -8.09 11.60 18.86
C LEU A 28 -8.18 10.21 18.24
N ILE A 29 -9.10 10.04 17.32
CA ILE A 29 -9.26 8.81 16.55
C ILE A 29 -8.85 9.07 15.11
N CYS A 30 -7.95 8.25 14.59
CA CYS A 30 -7.55 8.25 13.20
C CYS A 30 -8.35 7.20 12.43
N LEU A 31 -8.90 7.61 11.30
CA LEU A 31 -9.50 6.75 10.30
C LEU A 31 -8.54 6.66 9.11
N ARG A 32 -8.11 5.46 8.77
CA ARG A 32 -7.22 5.19 7.64
C ARG A 32 -7.90 4.26 6.65
N ASP A 33 -7.77 4.58 5.38
CA ASP A 33 -8.22 3.73 4.30
C ASP A 33 -7.18 2.64 3.99
N PRO A 34 -7.44 1.36 4.27
CA PRO A 34 -6.50 0.28 3.97
C PRO A 34 -6.27 0.10 2.46
N TYR A 35 -7.28 0.45 1.64
CA TYR A 35 -7.22 0.32 0.18
C TYR A 35 -6.62 1.54 -0.51
N LYS A 36 -6.29 2.60 0.25
CA LYS A 36 -5.72 3.87 -0.26
C LYS A 36 -6.49 4.45 -1.47
N ILE A 37 -7.82 4.40 -1.41
CA ILE A 37 -8.68 5.18 -2.33
C ILE A 37 -8.57 6.66 -1.98
N THR A 38 -8.38 6.98 -0.68
CA THR A 38 -7.81 8.24 -0.20
C THR A 38 -6.46 7.97 0.47
N GLU A 39 -5.51 8.87 0.26
CA GLU A 39 -4.20 8.82 0.92
C GLU A 39 -4.20 9.62 2.24
N GLU A 40 -5.21 10.45 2.44
CA GLU A 40 -5.32 11.30 3.62
C GLU A 40 -5.81 10.53 4.84
N LEU A 41 -5.16 10.80 5.98
CA LEU A 41 -5.61 10.32 7.28
C LEU A 41 -6.68 11.28 7.81
N VAL A 42 -7.85 10.75 8.13
CA VAL A 42 -8.91 11.55 8.75
C VAL A 42 -8.83 11.40 10.27
N VAL A 43 -8.55 12.49 10.95
CA VAL A 43 -8.42 12.52 12.41
C VAL A 43 -9.60 13.26 13.01
N ILE A 44 -10.33 12.60 13.92
CA ILE A 44 -11.55 13.11 14.52
C ILE A 44 -11.51 13.02 16.06
N PRO A 45 -12.22 13.88 16.79
CA PRO A 45 -12.40 13.74 18.23
C PRO A 45 -13.14 12.45 18.58
N GLN A 46 -12.92 11.94 19.80
CA GLN A 46 -13.63 10.75 20.31
C GLN A 46 -15.17 10.93 20.29
N SER A 47 -15.66 12.15 20.55
CA SER A 47 -17.08 12.45 20.46
C SER A 47 -17.63 12.31 19.04
N ALA A 48 -16.92 12.78 18.03
CA ALA A 48 -17.29 12.57 16.63
C ALA A 48 -17.22 11.08 16.24
N TYR A 49 -16.26 10.34 16.77
CA TYR A 49 -16.18 8.89 16.53
C TYR A 49 -17.39 8.14 17.11
N PHE A 50 -17.97 8.60 18.23
CA PHE A 50 -19.23 8.03 18.72
C PHE A 50 -20.34 8.11 17.66
N ILE A 51 -20.40 9.20 16.90
CA ILE A 51 -21.36 9.39 15.80
C ILE A 51 -20.99 8.47 14.62
N VAL A 52 -19.73 8.49 14.23
CA VAL A 52 -19.24 7.75 13.03
C VAL A 52 -19.45 6.24 13.17
N ARG A 53 -19.33 5.66 14.35
CA ARG A 53 -19.58 4.23 14.57
C ARG A 53 -21.06 3.82 14.37
N LEU A 54 -21.98 4.79 14.36
CA LEU A 54 -23.40 4.59 14.06
C LEU A 54 -23.71 4.73 12.55
N PHE A 55 -22.70 4.99 11.72
CA PHE A 55 -22.85 5.05 10.26
C PHE A 55 -22.85 3.63 9.69
N ASP A 56 -23.91 2.89 9.96
CA ASP A 56 -24.07 1.48 9.51
C ASP A 56 -25.04 1.33 8.32
N GLY A 57 -25.55 2.48 7.83
CA GLY A 57 -26.55 2.51 6.76
C GLY A 57 -27.98 2.20 7.22
N LYS A 58 -28.20 2.03 8.54
CA LYS A 58 -29.51 1.72 9.13
C LYS A 58 -29.99 2.81 10.08
N HIS A 59 -29.07 3.48 10.78
CA HIS A 59 -29.38 4.61 11.62
C HIS A 59 -29.58 5.87 10.77
N SER A 60 -30.76 6.47 10.89
CA SER A 60 -31.00 7.80 10.33
C SER A 60 -30.28 8.88 11.17
N ILE A 61 -30.16 10.10 10.62
CA ILE A 61 -29.67 11.25 11.39
C ILE A 61 -30.42 11.44 12.69
N ARG A 62 -31.75 11.19 12.70
CA ARG A 62 -32.57 11.30 13.90
C ARG A 62 -32.27 10.20 14.92
N ASP A 63 -32.01 8.98 14.47
CA ASP A 63 -31.63 7.88 15.34
C ASP A 63 -30.27 8.18 16.00
N ILE A 64 -29.33 8.72 15.23
CA ILE A 64 -28.02 9.14 15.74
C ILE A 64 -28.16 10.25 16.80
N GLN A 65 -29.03 11.23 16.57
CA GLN A 65 -29.34 12.27 17.55
C GLN A 65 -29.93 11.67 18.84
N ALA A 66 -30.83 10.69 18.72
CA ALA A 66 -31.42 10.01 19.87
C ALA A 66 -30.37 9.21 20.66
N GLU A 67 -29.46 8.51 19.98
CA GLU A 67 -28.36 7.78 20.62
C GLU A 67 -27.38 8.75 21.31
N TRP A 68 -27.06 9.88 20.68
CA TRP A 68 -26.25 10.93 21.29
C TRP A 68 -26.86 11.45 22.58
N MET A 69 -28.17 11.81 22.55
CA MET A 69 -28.89 12.26 23.72
C MET A 69 -28.87 11.21 24.84
N ARG A 70 -29.06 9.93 24.52
CA ARG A 70 -28.99 8.85 25.52
C ARG A 70 -27.61 8.72 26.16
N GLN A 71 -26.56 8.94 25.37
CA GLN A 71 -25.18 8.76 25.81
C GLN A 71 -24.67 9.94 26.63
N PHE A 72 -24.96 11.18 26.20
CA PHE A 72 -24.35 12.40 26.73
C PHE A 72 -25.31 13.30 27.48
N GLY A 73 -26.63 13.08 27.36
CA GLY A 73 -27.64 13.92 27.98
C GLY A 73 -27.81 15.30 27.33
N GLU A 74 -27.18 15.51 26.16
CA GLU A 74 -27.15 16.79 25.45
C GLU A 74 -27.73 16.64 24.04
N LEU A 75 -28.29 17.75 23.51
CA LEU A 75 -28.77 17.77 22.12
C LEU A 75 -27.61 18.00 21.15
N ILE A 76 -27.59 17.21 20.09
CA ILE A 76 -26.78 17.49 18.91
C ILE A 76 -27.68 17.86 17.74
N TYR A 77 -27.31 18.92 17.00
CA TYR A 77 -28.11 19.39 15.88
C TYR A 77 -27.80 18.58 14.62
N SER A 78 -28.79 18.39 13.74
CA SER A 78 -28.65 17.66 12.50
C SER A 78 -27.50 18.19 11.64
N ASP A 79 -27.31 19.51 11.58
CA ASP A 79 -26.27 20.15 10.78
C ASP A 79 -24.87 19.71 11.20
N GLN A 80 -24.62 19.50 12.51
CA GLN A 80 -23.34 19.01 13.02
C GLN A 80 -23.04 17.58 12.57
N ILE A 81 -24.07 16.71 12.51
CA ILE A 81 -23.92 15.34 11.99
C ILE A 81 -23.70 15.37 10.47
N VAL A 82 -24.45 16.22 9.76
CA VAL A 82 -24.31 16.40 8.31
C VAL A 82 -22.92 16.91 7.94
N GLU A 83 -22.30 17.79 8.74
CA GLU A 83 -20.92 18.22 8.54
C GLU A 83 -19.93 17.05 8.66
N ILE A 84 -20.12 16.14 9.63
CA ILE A 84 -19.31 14.93 9.76
C ILE A 84 -19.50 14.03 8.53
N VAL A 85 -20.75 13.83 8.09
CA VAL A 85 -21.05 13.05 6.87
C VAL A 85 -20.36 13.68 5.66
N ALA A 86 -20.45 15.00 5.48
CA ALA A 86 -19.82 15.71 4.37
C ALA A 86 -18.29 15.60 4.41
N HIS A 87 -17.69 15.73 5.59
CA HIS A 87 -16.25 15.56 5.77
C HIS A 87 -15.79 14.14 5.41
N LEU A 88 -16.44 13.10 5.92
CA LEU A 88 -16.10 11.71 5.56
C LEU A 88 -16.35 11.41 4.07
N ASN A 89 -17.41 11.99 3.49
CA ASN A 89 -17.71 11.84 2.08
C ASN A 89 -16.65 12.47 1.17
N SER A 90 -16.12 13.66 1.54
CA SER A 90 -15.05 14.30 0.77
C SER A 90 -13.74 13.51 0.77
N HIS A 91 -13.54 12.63 1.76
CA HIS A 91 -12.41 11.72 1.88
C HIS A 91 -12.75 10.28 1.43
N PHE A 92 -13.86 10.07 0.72
CA PHE A 92 -14.27 8.76 0.20
C PHE A 92 -14.38 7.66 1.27
N LEU A 93 -14.68 8.00 2.51
CA LEU A 93 -14.79 7.04 3.62
C LEU A 93 -16.21 6.48 3.79
N LEU A 94 -17.21 6.96 3.04
CA LEU A 94 -18.58 6.45 3.05
C LEU A 94 -18.81 5.48 1.90
N ASP A 95 -19.59 4.41 2.14
CA ASP A 95 -20.04 3.46 1.13
C ASP A 95 -21.19 4.08 0.31
N ASN A 96 -20.82 4.83 -0.73
CA ASN A 96 -21.76 5.54 -1.58
C ASN A 96 -21.22 5.69 -3.03
N GLU A 97 -22.00 6.35 -3.89
CA GLU A 97 -21.63 6.52 -5.30
C GLU A 97 -20.33 7.33 -5.48
N ASN A 98 -20.09 8.37 -4.65
CA ASN A 98 -18.86 9.16 -4.71
C ASN A 98 -17.60 8.29 -4.50
N PHE A 99 -17.65 7.38 -3.52
CA PHE A 99 -16.58 6.41 -3.30
C PHE A 99 -16.43 5.45 -4.50
N LYS A 100 -17.55 4.92 -5.01
CA LYS A 100 -17.52 3.97 -6.13
C LYS A 100 -16.96 4.60 -7.40
N GLU A 101 -17.33 5.84 -7.69
CA GLU A 101 -16.80 6.60 -8.83
C GLU A 101 -15.28 6.77 -8.71
N GLN A 102 -14.80 7.18 -7.53
CA GLN A 102 -13.36 7.33 -7.29
C GLN A 102 -12.62 5.98 -7.38
N GLN A 103 -13.18 4.93 -6.80
CA GLN A 103 -12.59 3.58 -6.87
C GLN A 103 -12.51 3.10 -8.33
N ASN A 104 -13.58 3.28 -9.11
CA ASN A 104 -13.60 2.88 -10.51
C ASN A 104 -12.58 3.66 -11.33
N LYS A 105 -12.46 4.96 -11.11
CA LYS A 105 -11.43 5.79 -11.76
C LYS A 105 -10.02 5.26 -11.48
N LEU A 106 -9.70 4.95 -10.22
CA LEU A 106 -8.39 4.41 -9.86
C LEU A 106 -8.15 3.00 -10.44
N LYS A 107 -9.20 2.17 -10.52
CA LYS A 107 -9.13 0.87 -11.19
C LYS A 107 -8.87 1.03 -12.69
N GLU A 108 -9.58 1.92 -13.36
CA GLU A 108 -9.37 2.18 -14.79
C GLU A 108 -7.96 2.70 -15.06
N GLU A 109 -7.47 3.65 -14.26
CA GLU A 109 -6.10 4.15 -14.36
C GLU A 109 -5.07 3.03 -14.17
N PHE A 110 -5.26 2.16 -13.18
CA PHE A 110 -4.37 1.04 -12.91
C PHE A 110 -4.40 0.03 -14.06
N PHE A 111 -5.57 -0.44 -14.48
CA PHE A 111 -5.68 -1.48 -15.50
C PHE A 111 -5.26 -1.01 -16.90
N ASN A 112 -5.43 0.27 -17.22
CA ASN A 112 -4.98 0.84 -18.50
C ASN A 112 -3.47 1.11 -18.55
N SER A 113 -2.77 1.13 -17.42
CA SER A 113 -1.31 1.29 -17.38
C SER A 113 -0.61 -0.06 -17.49
N PRO A 114 0.41 -0.22 -18.35
CA PRO A 114 1.29 -1.40 -18.33
C PRO A 114 2.24 -1.40 -17.13
N LEU A 115 2.38 -0.25 -16.44
CA LEU A 115 3.32 -0.06 -15.35
C LEU A 115 2.61 0.00 -14.01
N ARG A 116 3.19 -0.65 -13.02
CA ARG A 116 2.91 -0.41 -11.60
C ARG A 116 3.81 0.73 -11.13
N LYS A 117 3.20 1.86 -10.79
CA LYS A 117 3.90 3.05 -10.32
C LYS A 117 4.35 2.91 -8.87
N PRO A 118 5.51 3.49 -8.48
CA PRO A 118 5.98 3.47 -7.10
C PRO A 118 5.06 4.31 -6.19
N ILE A 119 4.82 3.83 -4.97
CA ILE A 119 3.97 4.52 -3.98
C ILE A 119 4.73 5.05 -2.76
N LEU A 120 5.95 4.58 -2.56
CA LEU A 120 6.79 4.97 -1.42
C LEU A 120 7.89 5.96 -1.79
N VAL A 121 7.99 6.31 -3.06
CA VAL A 121 8.98 7.26 -3.58
C VAL A 121 8.82 8.63 -2.92
N GLY A 122 9.93 9.20 -2.43
CA GLY A 122 9.94 10.47 -1.70
C GLY A 122 9.45 10.39 -0.24
N GLN A 123 8.96 9.23 0.21
CA GLN A 123 8.51 8.99 1.58
C GLN A 123 9.46 8.04 2.33
N VAL A 124 9.74 6.89 1.75
CA VAL A 124 10.59 5.83 2.32
C VAL A 124 11.97 5.81 1.67
N TYR A 125 12.03 6.16 0.41
CA TYR A 125 13.26 6.24 -0.35
C TYR A 125 13.27 7.43 -1.31
N GLU A 126 14.47 7.85 -1.68
CA GLU A 126 14.70 9.02 -2.52
C GLU A 126 14.13 8.85 -3.93
N SER A 127 13.60 9.95 -4.48
CA SER A 127 13.08 9.97 -5.87
C SER A 127 14.17 10.20 -6.92
N ASP A 128 15.26 10.85 -6.53
CA ASP A 128 16.41 11.06 -7.39
C ASP A 128 17.28 9.80 -7.41
N PRO A 129 17.63 9.24 -8.59
CA PRO A 129 18.38 8.00 -8.71
C PRO A 129 19.73 8.02 -7.99
N GLU A 130 20.48 9.14 -8.07
CA GLU A 130 21.79 9.23 -7.46
C GLU A 130 21.69 9.33 -5.94
N LYS A 131 20.71 10.06 -5.43
CA LYS A 131 20.44 10.12 -3.98
C LYS A 131 19.97 8.78 -3.44
N LEU A 132 19.10 8.09 -4.19
CA LEU A 132 18.64 6.75 -3.83
C LEU A 132 19.81 5.77 -3.78
N ARG A 133 20.73 5.83 -4.74
CA ARG A 133 21.96 5.03 -4.74
C ARG A 133 22.77 5.29 -3.47
N GLN A 134 23.01 6.56 -3.14
CA GLN A 134 23.73 6.95 -1.93
C GLN A 134 23.00 6.49 -0.65
N GLN A 135 21.66 6.59 -0.64
CA GLN A 135 20.84 6.10 0.46
C GLN A 135 21.05 4.60 0.66
N ILE A 136 20.91 3.78 -0.40
CA ILE A 136 21.09 2.33 -0.33
C ILE A 136 22.53 1.99 0.06
N GLU A 137 23.53 2.62 -0.55
CA GLU A 137 24.95 2.40 -0.24
C GLU A 137 25.27 2.68 1.22
N SER A 138 24.66 3.72 1.80
CA SER A 138 24.89 4.07 3.20
C SER A 138 24.57 2.93 4.17
N TYR A 139 23.53 2.11 3.87
CA TYR A 139 23.10 1.02 4.73
C TYR A 139 24.13 -0.11 4.85
N TYR A 140 25.02 -0.26 3.88
CA TYR A 140 26.12 -1.22 3.97
C TYR A 140 27.16 -0.82 5.03
N PHE A 141 27.31 0.48 5.32
CA PHE A 141 28.33 1.02 6.22
C PHE A 141 27.79 1.49 7.58
N LEU A 142 26.46 1.56 7.75
CA LEU A 142 25.87 1.87 9.06
C LEU A 142 26.18 0.78 10.10
N SER A 143 26.13 1.15 11.37
CA SER A 143 26.24 0.18 12.48
C SER A 143 25.17 -0.92 12.33
N GLY A 144 25.61 -2.17 12.34
CA GLY A 144 24.77 -3.34 12.08
C GLY A 144 24.70 -3.76 10.59
N GLY A 145 25.23 -2.96 9.68
CA GLY A 145 25.41 -3.34 8.29
C GLY A 145 26.65 -4.20 8.04
N PRO A 146 26.86 -4.70 6.80
CA PRO A 146 27.99 -5.56 6.45
C PRO A 146 29.38 -4.93 6.59
N GLY A 147 29.48 -3.60 6.66
CA GLY A 147 30.74 -2.85 6.70
C GLY A 147 31.40 -2.64 5.33
N TYR A 148 30.87 -3.27 4.29
CA TYR A 148 31.32 -3.12 2.89
C TYR A 148 30.19 -3.49 1.92
N GLY A 149 30.20 -2.90 0.74
CA GLY A 149 29.23 -3.22 -0.32
C GLY A 149 29.47 -4.58 -0.99
N PRO A 150 28.57 -5.01 -1.88
CA PRO A 150 28.72 -6.26 -2.62
C PRO A 150 30.05 -6.30 -3.41
N ARG A 151 30.71 -7.44 -3.40
CA ARG A 151 31.98 -7.66 -4.12
C ARG A 151 31.75 -8.67 -5.22
N PRO A 152 32.15 -8.37 -6.47
CA PRO A 152 32.13 -9.38 -7.53
C PRO A 152 32.95 -10.59 -7.12
N GLN A 153 32.30 -11.74 -7.06
CA GLN A 153 32.94 -13.03 -6.81
C GLN A 153 32.61 -13.99 -7.95
N ALA A 154 33.33 -15.11 -8.02
CA ALA A 154 32.92 -16.20 -8.90
C ALA A 154 31.60 -16.76 -8.34
N PHE A 155 30.52 -16.59 -9.08
CA PHE A 155 29.19 -17.04 -8.68
C PHE A 155 29.18 -18.56 -8.49
N VAL A 156 28.74 -19.00 -7.33
CA VAL A 156 28.61 -20.44 -7.02
C VAL A 156 27.17 -20.92 -7.28
N ASN A 157 26.20 -20.00 -7.42
CA ASN A 157 24.79 -20.28 -7.68
C ASN A 157 24.13 -21.22 -6.66
N ASN A 158 24.54 -21.14 -5.40
CA ASN A 158 23.98 -21.95 -4.33
C ASN A 158 22.73 -21.32 -3.72
N LEU A 159 22.61 -19.98 -3.75
CA LEU A 159 21.49 -19.26 -3.22
C LEU A 159 20.23 -19.50 -4.08
N LYS A 160 19.24 -20.17 -3.52
CA LYS A 160 17.97 -20.50 -4.20
C LYS A 160 16.80 -19.64 -3.75
N GLY A 161 16.95 -18.96 -2.64
CA GLY A 161 15.92 -18.07 -2.08
C GLY A 161 16.48 -17.19 -0.99
N LEU A 162 15.84 -16.06 -0.80
CA LEU A 162 16.21 -15.06 0.17
C LEU A 162 14.93 -14.55 0.86
N ILE A 163 14.95 -14.47 2.18
CA ILE A 163 13.89 -13.83 2.95
C ILE A 163 14.46 -12.53 3.53
N VAL A 164 13.82 -11.42 3.20
CA VAL A 164 14.19 -10.08 3.67
C VAL A 164 12.94 -9.35 4.20
N PRO A 165 13.10 -8.36 5.09
CA PRO A 165 11.97 -7.61 5.60
C PRO A 165 11.30 -6.75 4.50
N HIS A 166 10.09 -6.23 4.78
CA HIS A 166 9.44 -5.19 3.98
C HIS A 166 9.08 -3.96 4.84
N ILE A 167 9.88 -3.69 5.84
CA ILE A 167 9.83 -2.46 6.64
C ILE A 167 10.54 -1.33 5.89
N ASP A 168 10.23 -0.06 6.22
CA ASP A 168 10.92 1.09 5.62
C ASP A 168 12.46 1.00 5.76
N TYR A 169 13.17 1.61 4.81
CA TYR A 169 14.62 1.51 4.75
C TYR A 169 15.33 2.21 5.90
N GLN A 170 14.72 3.23 6.54
CA GLN A 170 15.31 3.91 7.69
C GLN A 170 15.49 2.95 8.88
N ARG A 171 14.55 2.01 9.05
CA ARG A 171 14.57 1.01 10.13
C ARG A 171 15.21 -0.30 9.71
N GLY A 172 14.99 -0.74 8.49
CA GLY A 172 15.40 -2.04 7.99
C GLY A 172 16.61 -2.05 7.06
N GLY A 173 17.12 -0.90 6.63
CA GLY A 173 18.09 -0.78 5.54
C GLY A 173 19.35 -1.63 5.72
N THR A 174 19.88 -1.76 6.93
CA THR A 174 21.03 -2.64 7.20
C THR A 174 20.70 -4.11 7.00
N CYS A 175 19.47 -4.55 7.31
CA CYS A 175 19.03 -5.93 7.07
C CYS A 175 18.88 -6.21 5.56
N TYR A 176 18.32 -5.26 4.81
CA TYR A 176 18.32 -5.32 3.35
C TYR A 176 19.75 -5.41 2.79
N ALA A 177 20.65 -4.56 3.27
CA ALA A 177 22.04 -4.55 2.84
C ALA A 177 22.71 -5.91 3.02
N TRP A 178 22.50 -6.61 4.14
CA TRP A 178 22.99 -7.97 4.34
C TRP A 178 22.40 -8.96 3.31
N GLY A 179 21.08 -9.02 3.19
CA GLY A 179 20.42 -9.98 2.30
C GLY A 179 20.78 -9.77 0.84
N TYR A 180 20.73 -8.52 0.39
CA TYR A 180 21.03 -8.20 -1.01
C TYR A 180 22.51 -8.23 -1.34
N LYS A 181 23.39 -8.08 -0.36
CA LYS A 181 24.81 -8.37 -0.53
C LYS A 181 25.04 -9.86 -0.86
N GLU A 182 24.47 -10.75 -0.04
CA GLU A 182 24.58 -12.19 -0.29
C GLU A 182 24.00 -12.56 -1.66
N LEU A 183 22.88 -11.97 -2.05
CA LEU A 183 22.28 -12.19 -3.37
C LEU A 183 23.23 -11.77 -4.49
N ALA A 184 23.83 -10.57 -4.38
CA ALA A 184 24.73 -10.03 -5.40
C ALA A 184 26.05 -10.81 -5.52
N GLU A 185 26.52 -11.41 -4.43
CA GLU A 185 27.78 -12.16 -4.37
C GLU A 185 27.64 -13.63 -4.81
N ASP A 186 26.43 -14.20 -4.72
CA ASP A 186 26.20 -15.62 -5.02
C ASP A 186 25.21 -15.88 -6.18
N SER A 187 24.62 -14.85 -6.77
CA SER A 187 23.56 -15.00 -7.80
C SER A 187 23.88 -14.25 -9.08
N ASN A 188 23.71 -14.95 -10.21
CA ASN A 188 23.63 -14.38 -11.55
C ASN A 188 22.29 -14.69 -12.21
N HIS A 189 21.24 -14.88 -11.42
CA HIS A 189 19.90 -15.17 -11.93
C HIS A 189 19.31 -13.95 -12.62
N GLU A 190 18.71 -14.17 -13.79
CA GLU A 190 18.03 -13.12 -14.55
C GLU A 190 16.57 -12.97 -14.19
N VAL A 191 15.98 -13.96 -13.52
CA VAL A 191 14.56 -13.97 -13.13
C VAL A 191 14.41 -14.21 -11.63
N PHE A 192 13.64 -13.34 -10.99
CA PHE A 192 13.34 -13.43 -9.57
C PHE A 192 11.84 -13.57 -9.35
N ILE A 193 11.43 -14.64 -8.69
CA ILE A 193 10.05 -14.80 -8.23
C ILE A 193 9.94 -14.07 -6.88
N LEU A 194 9.13 -13.02 -6.86
CA LEU A 194 8.93 -12.19 -5.67
C LEU A 194 7.61 -12.57 -5.00
N LEU A 195 7.69 -13.10 -3.78
CA LEU A 195 6.52 -13.39 -2.96
C LEU A 195 6.33 -12.26 -1.95
N GLY A 196 5.35 -11.41 -2.21
CA GLY A 196 4.99 -10.30 -1.34
C GLY A 196 4.00 -10.69 -0.24
N THR A 197 3.54 -9.69 0.49
CA THR A 197 2.52 -9.84 1.53
C THR A 197 1.39 -8.86 1.25
N SER A 198 0.19 -9.36 0.96
CA SER A 198 -0.97 -8.47 0.85
C SER A 198 -1.37 -7.94 2.23
N HIS A 199 -1.49 -6.62 2.34
CA HIS A 199 -1.95 -5.93 3.55
C HIS A 199 -3.47 -5.67 3.55
N VAL A 200 -4.15 -6.11 2.51
CA VAL A 200 -5.61 -6.07 2.40
C VAL A 200 -6.14 -7.46 2.08
N ALA A 201 -7.41 -7.68 2.41
CA ALA A 201 -8.05 -8.96 2.12
C ALA A 201 -8.14 -9.20 0.61
N THR A 202 -7.86 -10.43 0.19
CA THR A 202 -7.97 -10.91 -1.18
C THR A 202 -8.84 -12.17 -1.23
N GLU A 203 -9.46 -12.42 -2.38
CA GLU A 203 -10.23 -13.66 -2.59
C GLU A 203 -9.31 -14.88 -2.73
N LYS A 204 -8.10 -14.66 -3.26
CA LYS A 204 -7.11 -15.72 -3.50
C LYS A 204 -5.88 -15.55 -2.61
N TYR A 205 -5.24 -16.66 -2.25
CA TYR A 205 -4.01 -16.65 -1.46
C TYR A 205 -2.81 -16.06 -2.22
N PHE A 206 -2.83 -16.14 -3.54
CA PHE A 206 -1.80 -15.60 -4.42
C PHE A 206 -2.46 -14.71 -5.46
N VAL A 207 -1.85 -13.56 -5.71
CA VAL A 207 -2.33 -12.59 -6.70
C VAL A 207 -1.19 -12.27 -7.65
N LEU A 208 -1.39 -12.55 -8.93
CA LEU A 208 -0.43 -12.26 -9.99
C LEU A 208 -0.69 -10.90 -10.62
N THR A 209 0.37 -10.26 -11.11
CA THR A 209 0.27 -9.13 -12.03
C THR A 209 1.21 -9.30 -13.20
N ARG A 210 0.81 -8.77 -14.36
CA ARG A 210 1.63 -8.70 -15.56
C ARG A 210 2.36 -7.37 -15.70
N LYS A 211 2.11 -6.44 -14.77
CA LYS A 211 2.66 -5.09 -14.88
C LYS A 211 4.15 -5.09 -14.62
N ASP A 212 4.85 -4.31 -15.42
CA ASP A 212 6.22 -3.96 -15.13
C ASP A 212 6.26 -2.97 -13.97
N PHE A 213 7.34 -2.95 -13.21
CA PHE A 213 7.47 -2.06 -12.06
C PHE A 213 8.33 -0.86 -12.40
N ASP A 214 7.74 0.33 -12.23
CA ASP A 214 8.43 1.60 -12.39
C ASP A 214 9.23 1.94 -11.11
N THR A 215 10.49 2.35 -11.28
CA THR A 215 11.40 2.70 -10.19
C THR A 215 12.20 3.95 -10.53
N PRO A 216 12.81 4.64 -9.57
CA PRO A 216 13.71 5.74 -9.86
C PRO A 216 14.95 5.34 -10.70
N PHE A 217 15.33 4.07 -10.71
CA PHE A 217 16.44 3.56 -11.52
C PHE A 217 16.03 3.17 -12.95
N GLY A 218 14.74 2.97 -13.18
CA GLY A 218 14.21 2.52 -14.47
C GLY A 218 13.00 1.60 -14.29
N VAL A 219 12.69 0.85 -15.35
CA VAL A 219 11.57 -0.10 -15.35
C VAL A 219 12.11 -1.52 -15.30
N ILE A 220 11.73 -2.25 -14.26
CA ILE A 220 12.02 -3.68 -14.17
C ILE A 220 10.86 -4.47 -14.79
N PRO A 221 11.10 -5.26 -15.84
CA PRO A 221 10.05 -5.98 -16.56
C PRO A 221 9.59 -7.22 -15.80
N SER A 222 8.30 -7.50 -15.90
CA SER A 222 7.70 -8.76 -15.47
C SER A 222 7.91 -9.85 -16.52
N ASP A 223 8.27 -11.05 -16.08
CA ASP A 223 8.49 -12.21 -16.98
C ASP A 223 7.16 -12.75 -17.48
N GLN A 224 6.76 -12.26 -18.66
CA GLN A 224 5.47 -12.60 -19.27
C GLN A 224 5.36 -14.08 -19.62
N GLU A 225 6.48 -14.77 -19.88
CA GLU A 225 6.48 -16.19 -20.23
C GLU A 225 6.14 -17.04 -18.99
N ILE A 226 6.85 -16.82 -17.89
CA ILE A 226 6.59 -17.56 -16.64
C ILE A 226 5.20 -17.25 -16.11
N ILE A 227 4.77 -15.97 -16.13
CA ILE A 227 3.42 -15.57 -15.71
C ILE A 227 2.36 -16.28 -16.58
N SER A 228 2.57 -16.37 -17.89
CA SER A 228 1.64 -17.09 -18.78
C SER A 228 1.62 -18.60 -18.50
N GLN A 229 2.76 -19.19 -18.16
CA GLN A 229 2.81 -20.60 -17.76
C GLN A 229 2.06 -20.83 -16.44
N LEU A 230 2.16 -19.91 -15.48
CA LEU A 230 1.41 -19.97 -14.23
C LEU A 230 -0.10 -19.81 -14.49
N GLU A 231 -0.52 -18.82 -15.30
CA GLU A 231 -1.91 -18.64 -15.69
C GLU A 231 -2.50 -19.89 -16.36
N ASN A 232 -1.76 -20.51 -17.28
CA ASN A 232 -2.20 -21.71 -17.96
C ASN A 232 -2.37 -22.91 -17.02
N LYS A 233 -1.55 -23.00 -15.97
CA LYS A 233 -1.63 -24.10 -14.98
C LYS A 233 -2.63 -23.85 -13.87
N LEU A 234 -2.79 -22.63 -13.44
CA LEU A 234 -3.55 -22.26 -12.25
C LEU A 234 -4.88 -21.63 -12.57
N GLY A 235 -5.08 -21.12 -13.79
CA GLY A 235 -6.26 -20.41 -14.25
C GLY A 235 -6.15 -18.88 -14.06
N ARG A 236 -7.14 -18.15 -14.60
CA ARG A 236 -7.19 -16.68 -14.58
C ARG A 236 -7.58 -16.09 -13.23
N ASP A 237 -8.07 -16.90 -12.32
CA ASP A 237 -8.55 -16.47 -11.01
C ASP A 237 -7.48 -15.77 -10.17
N PHE A 238 -6.19 -15.99 -10.49
CA PHE A 238 -5.06 -15.35 -9.79
C PHE A 238 -4.86 -13.88 -10.15
N PHE A 239 -5.61 -13.34 -11.10
CA PHE A 239 -5.63 -11.90 -11.44
C PHE A 239 -6.88 -11.18 -10.93
N VAL A 240 -7.81 -11.87 -10.27
CA VAL A 240 -9.07 -11.27 -9.84
C VAL A 240 -8.86 -10.09 -8.88
N ASP A 241 -7.86 -10.19 -8.04
CA ASP A 241 -7.48 -9.17 -7.07
C ASP A 241 -6.29 -8.32 -7.52
N GLU A 242 -5.90 -8.33 -8.81
CA GLU A 242 -4.69 -7.65 -9.31
C GLU A 242 -4.57 -6.19 -8.87
N PHE A 243 -5.69 -5.52 -8.62
CA PHE A 243 -5.72 -4.13 -8.15
C PHE A 243 -4.99 -3.92 -6.81
N VAL A 244 -4.81 -4.95 -5.98
CA VAL A 244 -4.07 -4.84 -4.71
C VAL A 244 -2.61 -4.48 -4.94
N HIS A 245 -2.02 -4.90 -6.08
CA HIS A 245 -0.65 -4.53 -6.44
C HIS A 245 -0.43 -3.03 -6.57
N ARG A 246 -1.50 -2.26 -6.81
CA ARG A 246 -1.40 -0.79 -6.88
C ARG A 246 -0.76 -0.20 -5.63
N ASN A 247 -1.13 -0.74 -4.47
CA ASN A 247 -0.74 -0.19 -3.17
C ASN A 247 0.15 -1.12 -2.35
N GLU A 248 0.54 -2.26 -2.92
CA GLU A 248 1.39 -3.21 -2.19
C GLU A 248 2.85 -2.77 -2.23
N HIS A 249 3.41 -2.56 -1.05
CA HIS A 249 4.77 -2.03 -0.87
C HIS A 249 5.82 -3.11 -0.59
N SER A 250 5.40 -4.32 -0.17
CA SER A 250 6.34 -5.39 0.15
C SER A 250 7.18 -5.80 -1.06
N LEU A 251 6.57 -5.81 -2.26
CA LEU A 251 7.27 -6.07 -3.51
C LEU A 251 8.10 -4.86 -3.97
N GLU A 252 7.56 -3.63 -3.83
CA GLU A 252 8.23 -2.41 -4.27
C GLU A 252 9.61 -2.25 -3.63
N LEU A 253 9.70 -2.48 -2.32
CA LEU A 253 10.97 -2.38 -1.60
C LEU A 253 12.01 -3.39 -2.09
N GLN A 254 11.60 -4.56 -2.55
CA GLN A 254 12.51 -5.56 -3.11
C GLN A 254 12.97 -5.18 -4.53
N VAL A 255 12.04 -4.70 -5.34
CA VAL A 255 12.31 -4.30 -6.73
C VAL A 255 13.37 -3.20 -6.81
N ILE A 256 13.32 -2.22 -5.90
CA ILE A 256 14.33 -1.15 -5.80
C ILE A 256 15.73 -1.70 -5.58
N TYR A 257 15.90 -2.68 -4.67
CA TYR A 257 17.21 -3.28 -4.44
C TYR A 257 17.68 -4.15 -5.61
N LEU A 258 16.79 -4.89 -6.26
CA LEU A 258 17.14 -5.68 -7.45
C LEU A 258 17.63 -4.78 -8.57
N GLU A 259 16.91 -3.68 -8.84
CA GLU A 259 17.32 -2.74 -9.89
C GLU A 259 18.66 -2.08 -9.53
N TYR A 260 18.82 -1.61 -8.29
CA TYR A 260 20.11 -1.06 -7.82
C TYR A 260 21.30 -2.00 -8.06
N LEU A 261 21.13 -3.30 -7.79
CA LEU A 261 22.22 -4.27 -7.89
C LEU A 261 22.55 -4.63 -9.33
N PHE A 262 21.55 -4.77 -10.19
CA PHE A 262 21.71 -5.42 -11.48
C PHE A 262 21.54 -4.50 -12.69
N GLU A 263 21.09 -3.26 -12.54
CA GLU A 263 20.84 -2.32 -13.66
C GLU A 263 21.99 -2.22 -14.68
N LYS A 264 23.25 -2.36 -14.22
CA LYS A 264 24.45 -2.24 -15.05
C LYS A 264 25.00 -3.59 -15.53
N ALA A 265 24.51 -4.70 -14.98
CA ALA A 265 25.03 -6.02 -15.26
C ALA A 265 24.23 -6.72 -16.37
N PHE A 266 22.93 -6.79 -16.22
CA PHE A 266 21.99 -7.41 -17.14
C PHE A 266 20.56 -7.01 -16.77
N GLN A 267 19.63 -7.16 -17.71
CA GLN A 267 18.23 -6.87 -17.44
C GLN A 267 17.61 -7.98 -16.60
N VAL A 268 17.28 -7.65 -15.36
CA VAL A 268 16.52 -8.51 -14.45
C VAL A 268 15.06 -8.53 -14.86
N ARG A 269 14.41 -9.67 -14.71
CA ARG A 269 12.96 -9.85 -14.86
C ARG A 269 12.38 -10.37 -13.55
N ILE A 270 11.14 -9.99 -13.25
CA ILE A 270 10.47 -10.42 -12.02
C ILE A 270 9.18 -11.18 -12.30
N VAL A 271 8.79 -12.04 -11.37
CA VAL A 271 7.46 -12.65 -11.32
C VAL A 271 6.83 -12.19 -9.99
N PRO A 272 6.06 -11.10 -10.01
CA PRO A 272 5.47 -10.53 -8.79
C PRO A 272 4.18 -11.27 -8.41
N ILE A 273 4.15 -11.75 -7.17
CA ILE A 273 3.04 -12.55 -6.61
C ILE A 273 2.63 -11.99 -5.25
#